data_1226c94786d8db40d33cde19f883776a
#
_entry.id   1226c94786d8db40d33cde19f883776a
#
_cell.length_a   1.000
_cell.length_b   1.000
_cell.length_c   1.000
_cell.angle_alpha   90.00
_cell.angle_beta   90.00
_cell.angle_gamma   90.00
#
_symmetry.space_group_name_H-M   'P 1'
#
loop_
_entity.id
_entity.type
_entity.pdbx_description
1 polymer ?
#
loop_
_entity_poly.entity_id
_entity_poly.type
_entity_poly.pdbx_seq_one_letter_code
_entity_poly.pdbx_strand_id
1 'polypeptide(L)'
;MFLLGYDIGSSSVKASLVNAETGKCVSSAFFPKTEAKIIAVNPGWAEQDPESWWENLKLSTQVIMAESGVSAAEIKAIGISYQMHGLVCVDKNQQVLRPAIIWCDSRAVPFGQQAFETIGEERCLSHLLNSPGNFTASKLAWIKQNEPAAYEQIYKIMLPGDYIAMKLSGDICTTVSGLSEGMFWDFKNNRIADFLMDYYGFDSSLIADIKPTFAEQGHVNAVAAKELGLKEGTPITYRAGDQPNNALSLNVFNPGEIASTAGTSGVVYGVNGEVNYDPQSRVNTFAHVNHTAEQTRLGVLLCINGTGILNSWVKRNIAPEGISYNEMNVLASKAPIGSAGISILPFGNGAERMLNNKEIGCSIWGIDFNAHGKHHIIRAAQEGIVFSFKYGIDIMEQMGIPVKKIHAGHANMFLSSIFRDTLAGVTGATIELYDTDGSVGAAKGAGIGAGIYKDHNEAFATLDKLDVIEPNIAKRQEYADAYARWKYNINNDIITF
;
A
#
# COMPACT_ATOMS: atom_id res chain seq x y z
N MET A 1 -21.51 14.48 14.75
CA MET A 1 -21.50 13.35 13.78
C MET A 1 -20.13 12.69 13.76
N PHE A 2 -20.10 11.36 13.64
CA PHE A 2 -18.83 10.60 13.61
C PHE A 2 -18.80 9.63 12.43
N LEU A 3 -17.60 9.33 11.99
CA LEU A 3 -17.28 8.38 10.93
C LEU A 3 -16.40 7.29 11.52
N LEU A 4 -16.67 6.03 11.18
CA LEU A 4 -15.91 4.89 11.67
C LEU A 4 -15.07 4.33 10.51
N GLY A 5 -13.76 4.25 10.71
CA GLY A 5 -12.84 3.68 9.74
C GLY A 5 -12.13 2.46 10.28
N TYR A 6 -12.03 1.44 9.47
CA TYR A 6 -11.25 0.22 9.72
C TYR A 6 -10.06 0.13 8.78
N ASP A 7 -8.95 -0.40 9.29
CA ASP A 7 -7.79 -0.78 8.51
C ASP A 7 -7.42 -2.24 8.83
N ILE A 8 -7.70 -3.13 7.89
CA ILE A 8 -7.56 -4.58 8.03
C ILE A 8 -6.18 -4.98 7.51
N GLY A 9 -5.16 -4.82 8.35
CA GLY A 9 -3.80 -5.23 8.02
C GLY A 9 -3.52 -6.71 8.32
N SER A 10 -2.41 -7.22 7.80
CA SER A 10 -1.93 -8.57 8.12
C SER A 10 -1.35 -8.71 9.52
N SER A 11 -0.87 -7.64 10.11
CA SER A 11 -0.32 -7.63 11.48
C SER A 11 -1.37 -7.32 12.55
N SER A 12 -2.36 -6.50 12.22
CA SER A 12 -3.44 -6.09 13.12
C SER A 12 -4.60 -5.47 12.38
N VAL A 13 -5.75 -5.38 13.03
CA VAL A 13 -6.92 -4.64 12.60
C VAL A 13 -7.04 -3.39 13.47
N LYS A 14 -7.04 -2.22 12.84
CA LYS A 14 -7.20 -0.93 13.52
C LYS A 14 -8.57 -0.36 13.25
N ALA A 15 -9.19 0.22 14.28
CA ALA A 15 -10.40 1.02 14.18
C ALA A 15 -10.13 2.45 14.63
N SER A 16 -10.71 3.44 13.95
CA SER A 16 -10.64 4.86 14.34
C SER A 16 -12.00 5.51 14.21
N LEU A 17 -12.36 6.30 15.23
CA LEU A 17 -13.57 7.11 15.25
C LEU A 17 -13.19 8.57 14.99
N VAL A 18 -13.73 9.13 13.90
CA VAL A 18 -13.38 10.48 13.42
C VAL A 18 -14.59 11.37 13.55
N ASN A 19 -14.43 12.54 14.18
CA ASN A 19 -15.44 13.59 14.18
C ASN A 19 -15.52 14.21 12.78
N ALA A 20 -16.68 14.14 12.14
CA ALA A 20 -16.88 14.58 10.76
C ALA A 20 -16.71 16.10 10.56
N GLU A 21 -16.97 16.91 11.58
CA GLU A 21 -16.90 18.38 11.49
C GLU A 21 -15.45 18.89 11.67
N THR A 22 -14.72 18.28 12.61
CA THR A 22 -13.34 18.70 12.93
C THR A 22 -12.28 17.92 12.16
N GLY A 23 -12.67 16.80 11.53
CA GLY A 23 -11.75 15.87 10.87
C GLY A 23 -10.79 15.13 11.82
N LYS A 24 -10.92 15.31 13.13
CA LYS A 24 -9.99 14.75 14.15
C LYS A 24 -10.41 13.36 14.58
N CYS A 25 -9.44 12.48 14.73
CA CYS A 25 -9.62 11.19 15.38
C CYS A 25 -9.86 11.41 16.87
N VAL A 26 -10.98 10.89 17.40
CA VAL A 26 -11.36 11.04 18.82
C VAL A 26 -11.02 9.81 19.64
N SER A 27 -10.96 8.64 19.03
CA SER A 27 -10.46 7.39 19.65
C SER A 27 -9.99 6.45 18.57
N SER A 28 -8.94 5.68 18.86
CA SER A 28 -8.45 4.63 17.98
C SER A 28 -7.90 3.45 18.79
N ALA A 29 -8.14 2.25 18.28
CA ALA A 29 -7.61 1.02 18.87
C ALA A 29 -7.23 0.02 17.77
N PHE A 30 -6.33 -0.89 18.11
CA PHE A 30 -5.95 -1.98 17.20
C PHE A 30 -5.80 -3.29 17.97
N PHE A 31 -6.07 -4.39 17.31
CA PHE A 31 -5.86 -5.74 17.82
C PHE A 31 -5.37 -6.68 16.69
N PRO A 32 -4.59 -7.75 17.05
CA PRO A 32 -4.06 -8.01 18.38
C PRO A 32 -2.98 -6.99 18.79
N LYS A 33 -2.61 -6.95 20.06
CA LYS A 33 -1.53 -6.07 20.56
C LYS A 33 -0.13 -6.57 20.21
N THR A 34 -0.01 -7.81 19.81
CA THR A 34 1.15 -8.43 19.17
C THR A 34 0.81 -8.68 17.70
N GLU A 35 1.79 -8.96 16.86
CA GLU A 35 1.51 -9.29 15.46
C GLU A 35 0.56 -10.49 15.32
N ALA A 36 -0.43 -10.37 14.43
CA ALA A 36 -1.36 -11.45 14.12
C ALA A 36 -0.60 -12.63 13.48
N LYS A 37 -1.04 -13.83 13.81
CA LYS A 37 -0.41 -15.07 13.33
C LYS A 37 -0.58 -15.20 11.81
N ILE A 38 0.52 -15.50 11.12
CA ILE A 38 0.54 -15.97 9.74
C ILE A 38 0.75 -17.50 9.77
N ILE A 39 -0.06 -18.23 9.02
CA ILE A 39 0.04 -19.68 8.85
C ILE A 39 0.96 -19.91 7.64
N ALA A 40 2.15 -20.46 7.89
CA ALA A 40 3.17 -20.75 6.87
C ALA A 40 3.52 -22.24 6.92
N VAL A 41 2.71 -23.07 6.27
CA VAL A 41 2.87 -24.53 6.28
C VAL A 41 4.06 -24.97 5.41
N ASN A 42 4.32 -24.24 4.33
CA ASN A 42 5.44 -24.49 3.42
C ASN A 42 6.23 -23.19 3.21
N PRO A 43 7.51 -23.26 2.80
CA PRO A 43 8.26 -22.09 2.43
C PRO A 43 7.54 -21.25 1.36
N GLY A 44 7.46 -19.94 1.56
CA GLY A 44 6.78 -19.02 0.65
C GLY A 44 5.25 -19.00 0.77
N TRP A 45 4.65 -19.82 1.63
CA TRP A 45 3.22 -19.77 1.90
C TRP A 45 2.90 -18.80 3.03
N ALA A 46 1.80 -18.07 2.88
CA ALA A 46 1.30 -17.16 3.90
C ALA A 46 -0.23 -17.11 3.87
N GLU A 47 -0.85 -17.58 4.92
CA GLU A 47 -2.30 -17.63 5.09
C GLU A 47 -2.73 -17.02 6.41
N GLN A 48 -3.95 -16.51 6.45
CA GLN A 48 -4.60 -16.07 7.67
C GLN A 48 -6.05 -16.56 7.71
N ASP A 49 -6.54 -16.82 8.91
CA ASP A 49 -7.97 -17.11 9.12
C ASP A 49 -8.76 -15.78 9.04
N PRO A 50 -9.69 -15.60 8.08
CA PRO A 50 -10.50 -14.39 7.96
C PRO A 50 -11.36 -14.11 9.19
N GLU A 51 -11.77 -15.14 9.94
CA GLU A 51 -12.52 -14.93 11.20
C GLU A 51 -11.64 -14.22 12.25
N SER A 52 -10.32 -14.41 12.22
CA SER A 52 -9.44 -13.68 13.12
C SER A 52 -9.44 -12.17 12.86
N TRP A 53 -9.64 -11.72 11.61
CA TRP A 53 -9.78 -10.30 11.29
C TRP A 53 -11.09 -9.75 11.87
N TRP A 54 -12.19 -10.51 11.76
CA TRP A 54 -13.49 -10.15 12.35
C TRP A 54 -13.40 -10.03 13.87
N GLU A 55 -12.80 -11.00 14.55
CA GLU A 55 -12.62 -10.95 16.01
C GLU A 55 -11.79 -9.73 16.45
N ASN A 56 -10.69 -9.42 15.75
CA ASN A 56 -9.88 -8.26 16.04
C ASN A 56 -10.62 -6.93 15.75
N LEU A 57 -11.45 -6.91 14.72
CA LEU A 57 -12.33 -5.78 14.42
C LEU A 57 -13.34 -5.55 15.54
N LYS A 58 -13.96 -6.61 16.06
CA LYS A 58 -14.88 -6.52 17.22
C LYS A 58 -14.17 -5.91 18.43
N LEU A 59 -13.00 -6.46 18.80
CA LEU A 59 -12.23 -5.96 19.94
C LEU A 59 -11.85 -4.47 19.77
N SER A 60 -11.39 -4.09 18.56
CA SER A 60 -11.03 -2.69 18.29
C SER A 60 -12.24 -1.77 18.39
N THR A 61 -13.40 -2.19 17.85
CA THR A 61 -14.64 -1.41 17.90
C THR A 61 -15.14 -1.25 19.32
N GLN A 62 -15.15 -2.32 20.12
CA GLN A 62 -15.60 -2.27 21.52
C GLN A 62 -14.76 -1.28 22.35
N VAL A 63 -13.43 -1.27 22.15
CA VAL A 63 -12.54 -0.34 22.85
C VAL A 63 -12.83 1.11 22.49
N ILE A 64 -12.91 1.44 21.18
CA ILE A 64 -13.12 2.83 20.77
C ILE A 64 -14.52 3.35 21.16
N MET A 65 -15.54 2.49 21.15
CA MET A 65 -16.88 2.85 21.61
C MET A 65 -16.91 3.12 23.11
N ALA A 66 -16.25 2.29 23.92
CA ALA A 66 -16.17 2.46 25.37
C ALA A 66 -15.37 3.70 25.77
N GLU A 67 -14.22 3.94 25.12
CA GLU A 67 -13.34 5.07 25.44
C GLU A 67 -13.88 6.42 24.98
N SER A 68 -14.52 6.46 23.80
CA SER A 68 -15.04 7.72 23.27
C SER A 68 -16.34 8.17 23.92
N GLY A 69 -17.13 7.25 24.47
CA GLY A 69 -18.47 7.52 24.98
C GLY A 69 -19.47 7.97 23.90
N VAL A 70 -19.13 7.88 22.62
CA VAL A 70 -19.98 8.27 21.50
C VAL A 70 -21.12 7.27 21.33
N SER A 71 -22.34 7.78 21.17
CA SER A 71 -23.49 6.92 20.89
C SER A 71 -23.38 6.29 19.50
N ALA A 72 -23.73 5.00 19.37
CA ALA A 72 -23.78 4.31 18.09
C ALA A 72 -24.67 5.03 17.05
N ALA A 73 -25.70 5.75 17.50
CA ALA A 73 -26.59 6.54 16.61
C ALA A 73 -25.91 7.78 16.00
N GLU A 74 -24.78 8.21 16.53
CA GLU A 74 -23.99 9.33 16.01
C GLU A 74 -23.00 8.92 14.92
N ILE A 75 -22.72 7.61 14.75
CA ILE A 75 -21.90 7.08 13.67
C ILE A 75 -22.75 7.05 12.40
N LYS A 76 -22.32 7.80 11.39
CA LYS A 76 -23.08 8.04 10.16
C LYS A 76 -22.66 7.23 8.96
N ALA A 77 -21.39 6.76 8.96
CA ALA A 77 -20.87 5.92 7.89
C ALA A 77 -19.66 5.12 8.35
N ILE A 78 -19.41 4.00 7.66
CA ILE A 78 -18.29 3.10 7.87
C ILE A 78 -17.46 3.00 6.60
N GLY A 79 -16.12 3.08 6.74
CA GLY A 79 -15.16 2.85 5.68
C GLY A 79 -14.17 1.74 6.03
N ILE A 80 -13.69 1.02 5.02
CA ILE A 80 -12.83 -0.13 5.17
C ILE A 80 -11.59 0.02 4.28
N SER A 81 -10.42 0.06 4.89
CA SER A 81 -9.12 -0.18 4.28
C SER A 81 -8.70 -1.62 4.54
N TYR A 82 -7.97 -2.24 3.63
CA TYR A 82 -7.59 -3.65 3.81
C TYR A 82 -6.28 -3.99 3.09
N GLN A 83 -5.55 -5.00 3.61
CA GLN A 83 -4.39 -5.59 2.96
C GLN A 83 -4.74 -6.06 1.54
N MET A 84 -3.97 -5.60 0.56
CA MET A 84 -4.25 -5.86 -0.86
C MET A 84 -4.01 -7.33 -1.28
N HIS A 85 -4.56 -7.72 -2.43
CA HIS A 85 -4.28 -8.96 -3.16
C HIS A 85 -4.60 -10.27 -2.43
N GLY A 86 -5.25 -10.22 -1.26
CA GLY A 86 -5.70 -11.40 -0.54
C GLY A 86 -6.82 -12.13 -1.30
N LEU A 87 -6.96 -13.44 -1.08
CA LEU A 87 -8.06 -14.25 -1.61
C LEU A 87 -8.80 -14.93 -0.47
N VAL A 88 -10.05 -14.53 -0.28
CA VAL A 88 -11.02 -15.21 0.57
C VAL A 88 -12.05 -15.94 -0.30
N CYS A 89 -12.35 -17.19 -0.01
CA CYS A 89 -13.35 -17.98 -0.72
C CYS A 89 -14.49 -18.34 0.24
N VAL A 90 -15.73 -18.06 -0.16
CA VAL A 90 -16.92 -18.38 0.64
C VAL A 90 -17.90 -19.26 -0.12
N ASP A 91 -18.65 -20.07 0.62
CA ASP A 91 -19.75 -20.88 0.11
C ASP A 91 -21.06 -20.06 0.01
N LYS A 92 -22.16 -20.73 -0.42
CA LYS A 92 -23.49 -20.10 -0.54
C LYS A 92 -24.08 -19.66 0.80
N ASN A 93 -23.57 -20.17 1.92
CA ASN A 93 -23.96 -19.77 3.27
C ASN A 93 -23.05 -18.69 3.84
N GLN A 94 -22.17 -18.11 3.00
CA GLN A 94 -21.16 -17.11 3.38
C GLN A 94 -20.12 -17.64 4.39
N GLN A 95 -19.93 -18.96 4.43
CA GLN A 95 -18.91 -19.57 5.29
C GLN A 95 -17.58 -19.63 4.56
N VAL A 96 -16.50 -19.33 5.28
CA VAL A 96 -15.14 -19.42 4.74
C VAL A 96 -14.77 -20.87 4.47
N LEU A 97 -14.34 -21.18 3.26
CA LEU A 97 -14.00 -22.54 2.84
C LEU A 97 -12.58 -22.95 3.24
N ARG A 98 -11.69 -21.99 3.43
CA ARG A 98 -10.28 -22.22 3.77
C ARG A 98 -9.63 -20.93 4.29
N PRO A 99 -8.46 -20.98 4.97
CA PRO A 99 -7.68 -19.78 5.29
C PRO A 99 -7.40 -18.94 4.05
N ALA A 100 -7.46 -17.63 4.19
CA ALA A 100 -7.18 -16.69 3.10
C ALA A 100 -5.70 -16.75 2.70
N ILE A 101 -5.42 -16.81 1.40
CA ILE A 101 -4.07 -16.64 0.87
C ILE A 101 -3.79 -15.14 0.83
N ILE A 102 -2.86 -14.65 1.67
CA ILE A 102 -2.60 -13.21 1.83
C ILE A 102 -1.53 -12.69 0.86
N TRP A 103 -1.29 -11.38 0.87
CA TRP A 103 -0.45 -10.67 -0.10
C TRP A 103 0.99 -11.17 -0.23
N CYS A 104 1.62 -11.58 0.87
CA CYS A 104 3.01 -12.03 0.91
C CYS A 104 3.22 -13.52 0.57
N ASP A 105 2.13 -14.25 0.26
CA ASP A 105 2.21 -15.64 -0.22
C ASP A 105 2.75 -15.68 -1.64
N SER A 106 3.66 -16.59 -1.94
CA SER A 106 4.31 -16.71 -3.26
C SER A 106 3.93 -17.97 -4.06
N ARG A 107 3.02 -18.82 -3.52
CA ARG A 107 2.64 -20.11 -4.18
C ARG A 107 2.05 -19.93 -5.58
N ALA A 108 1.40 -18.80 -5.84
CA ALA A 108 0.71 -18.53 -7.09
C ALA A 108 1.60 -17.88 -8.16
N VAL A 109 2.85 -17.50 -7.83
CA VAL A 109 3.80 -16.89 -8.78
C VAL A 109 3.93 -17.68 -10.09
N PRO A 110 4.11 -19.03 -10.09
CA PRO A 110 4.22 -19.80 -11.32
C PRO A 110 2.97 -19.72 -12.20
N PHE A 111 1.78 -19.65 -11.60
CA PHE A 111 0.50 -19.52 -12.34
C PHE A 111 0.39 -18.18 -13.06
N GLY A 112 0.76 -17.10 -12.36
CA GLY A 112 0.77 -15.77 -12.96
C GLY A 112 1.81 -15.62 -14.05
N GLN A 113 2.99 -16.20 -13.88
CA GLN A 113 4.03 -16.19 -14.91
C GLN A 113 3.60 -16.99 -16.15
N GLN A 114 3.07 -18.17 -15.99
CA GLN A 114 2.55 -18.98 -17.10
C GLN A 114 1.42 -18.26 -17.86
N ALA A 115 0.52 -17.58 -17.14
CA ALA A 115 -0.53 -16.78 -17.76
C ALA A 115 0.06 -15.62 -18.57
N PHE A 116 1.06 -14.92 -18.03
CA PHE A 116 1.73 -13.80 -18.68
C PHE A 116 2.41 -14.22 -20.00
N GLU A 117 3.11 -15.36 -19.99
CA GLU A 117 3.76 -15.93 -21.16
C GLU A 117 2.74 -16.45 -22.19
N THR A 118 1.69 -17.15 -21.74
CA THR A 118 0.74 -17.82 -22.65
C THR A 118 -0.26 -16.86 -23.29
N ILE A 119 -0.79 -15.92 -22.52
CA ILE A 119 -1.72 -14.88 -23.01
C ILE A 119 -0.97 -13.86 -23.87
N GLY A 120 0.30 -13.63 -23.56
CA GLY A 120 1.19 -12.64 -24.16
C GLY A 120 1.34 -11.39 -23.28
N GLU A 121 2.59 -11.00 -23.07
CA GLU A 121 2.98 -9.87 -22.19
C GLU A 121 2.26 -8.58 -22.59
N GLU A 122 2.28 -8.20 -23.86
CA GLU A 122 1.64 -6.98 -24.35
C GLU A 122 0.14 -6.96 -24.05
N ARG A 123 -0.55 -8.10 -24.22
CA ARG A 123 -1.97 -8.19 -23.93
C ARG A 123 -2.25 -8.03 -22.44
N CYS A 124 -1.49 -8.70 -21.58
CA CYS A 124 -1.63 -8.54 -20.14
C CYS A 124 -1.35 -7.10 -19.71
N LEU A 125 -0.23 -6.53 -20.15
CA LEU A 125 0.17 -5.17 -19.75
C LEU A 125 -0.78 -4.09 -20.30
N SER A 126 -1.26 -4.22 -21.53
CA SER A 126 -2.19 -3.23 -22.11
C SER A 126 -3.61 -3.29 -21.57
N HIS A 127 -4.05 -4.43 -21.01
CA HIS A 127 -5.41 -4.62 -20.51
C HIS A 127 -5.48 -4.63 -18.97
N LEU A 128 -4.56 -5.33 -18.29
CA LEU A 128 -4.52 -5.40 -16.81
C LEU A 128 -3.59 -4.35 -16.19
N LEU A 129 -2.76 -3.70 -17.00
CA LEU A 129 -1.68 -2.76 -16.63
C LEU A 129 -0.58 -3.40 -15.75
N ASN A 130 -0.61 -4.73 -15.64
CA ASN A 130 0.31 -5.54 -14.84
C ASN A 130 0.51 -6.91 -15.50
N SER A 131 1.57 -7.61 -15.10
CA SER A 131 1.60 -9.06 -15.23
C SER A 131 0.61 -9.69 -14.24
N PRO A 132 -0.02 -10.85 -14.55
CA PRO A 132 -0.89 -11.54 -13.59
C PRO A 132 -0.21 -11.93 -12.27
N GLY A 133 1.10 -12.11 -12.27
CA GLY A 133 1.97 -12.21 -11.09
C GLY A 133 1.42 -13.06 -9.95
N ASN A 134 1.57 -12.55 -8.74
CA ASN A 134 1.11 -13.19 -7.50
C ASN A 134 -0.16 -12.52 -6.95
N PHE A 135 -1.13 -12.24 -7.83
CA PHE A 135 -2.37 -11.56 -7.44
C PHE A 135 -3.53 -12.54 -7.24
N THR A 136 -4.68 -12.02 -6.86
CA THR A 136 -5.86 -12.80 -6.47
C THR A 136 -6.30 -13.81 -7.52
N ALA A 137 -6.27 -13.44 -8.82
CA ALA A 137 -6.63 -14.35 -9.91
C ALA A 137 -5.68 -15.57 -9.98
N SER A 138 -4.38 -15.36 -9.85
CA SER A 138 -3.39 -16.45 -9.85
C SER A 138 -3.51 -17.34 -8.60
N LYS A 139 -3.86 -16.76 -7.43
CA LYS A 139 -4.16 -17.52 -6.22
C LYS A 139 -5.39 -18.39 -6.38
N LEU A 140 -6.42 -17.90 -7.05
CA LEU A 140 -7.62 -18.69 -7.37
C LEU A 140 -7.28 -19.85 -8.34
N ALA A 141 -6.42 -19.60 -9.33
CA ALA A 141 -5.96 -20.65 -10.24
C ALA A 141 -5.19 -21.75 -9.49
N TRP A 142 -4.37 -21.37 -8.50
CA TRP A 142 -3.70 -22.33 -7.64
C TRP A 142 -4.72 -23.19 -6.86
N ILE A 143 -5.76 -22.59 -6.25
CA ILE A 143 -6.81 -23.32 -5.54
C ILE A 143 -7.53 -24.28 -6.49
N LYS A 144 -7.91 -23.83 -7.69
CA LYS A 144 -8.58 -24.66 -8.70
C LYS A 144 -7.79 -25.93 -9.03
N GLN A 145 -6.48 -25.80 -9.14
CA GLN A 145 -5.61 -26.93 -9.50
C GLN A 145 -5.29 -27.83 -8.30
N ASN A 146 -5.02 -27.25 -7.13
CA ASN A 146 -4.46 -27.99 -5.99
C ASN A 146 -5.50 -28.36 -4.93
N GLU A 147 -6.63 -27.67 -4.88
CA GLU A 147 -7.73 -27.88 -3.93
C GLU A 147 -9.09 -27.93 -4.66
N PRO A 148 -9.28 -28.81 -5.68
CA PRO A 148 -10.47 -28.80 -6.54
C PRO A 148 -11.78 -28.99 -5.75
N ALA A 149 -11.77 -29.78 -4.69
CA ALA A 149 -12.95 -29.97 -3.85
C ALA A 149 -13.38 -28.70 -3.10
N ALA A 150 -12.44 -27.85 -2.73
CA ALA A 150 -12.73 -26.52 -2.17
C ALA A 150 -13.20 -25.57 -3.27
N TYR A 151 -12.54 -25.58 -4.44
CA TYR A 151 -12.90 -24.74 -5.57
C TYR A 151 -14.35 -24.96 -6.04
N GLU A 152 -14.81 -26.20 -6.12
CA GLU A 152 -16.20 -26.54 -6.52
C GLU A 152 -17.26 -26.01 -5.56
N GLN A 153 -16.91 -25.71 -4.32
CA GLN A 153 -17.82 -25.16 -3.31
C GLN A 153 -17.85 -23.64 -3.29
N ILE A 154 -16.93 -22.96 -4.03
CA ILE A 154 -16.84 -21.51 -4.02
C ILE A 154 -18.11 -20.93 -4.64
N TYR A 155 -18.84 -20.14 -3.85
CA TYR A 155 -19.92 -19.30 -4.34
C TYR A 155 -19.42 -17.95 -4.82
N LYS A 156 -18.56 -17.29 -4.03
CA LYS A 156 -17.93 -16.01 -4.37
C LYS A 156 -16.47 -15.97 -3.89
N ILE A 157 -15.65 -15.28 -4.66
CA ILE A 157 -14.32 -14.86 -4.25
C ILE A 157 -14.37 -13.43 -3.74
N MET A 158 -13.52 -13.12 -2.78
CA MET A 158 -13.49 -11.82 -2.10
C MET A 158 -12.07 -11.38 -1.79
N LEU A 159 -11.85 -10.08 -1.78
CA LEU A 159 -10.72 -9.48 -1.10
C LEU A 159 -10.98 -9.40 0.42
N PRO A 160 -9.96 -9.19 1.25
CA PRO A 160 -10.16 -9.11 2.71
C PRO A 160 -11.20 -8.06 3.13
N GLY A 161 -11.21 -6.89 2.47
CA GLY A 161 -12.21 -5.85 2.75
C GLY A 161 -13.62 -6.22 2.29
N ASP A 162 -13.77 -7.00 1.20
CA ASP A 162 -15.07 -7.49 0.74
C ASP A 162 -15.66 -8.46 1.77
N TYR A 163 -14.81 -9.34 2.31
CA TYR A 163 -15.20 -10.27 3.37
C TYR A 163 -15.68 -9.53 4.64
N ILE A 164 -14.95 -8.51 5.10
CA ILE A 164 -15.34 -7.72 6.27
C ILE A 164 -16.65 -6.97 6.01
N ALA A 165 -16.85 -6.42 4.81
CA ALA A 165 -18.10 -5.76 4.45
C ALA A 165 -19.29 -6.75 4.43
N MET A 166 -19.07 -7.96 3.91
CA MET A 166 -20.07 -9.03 3.97
C MET A 166 -20.41 -9.42 5.43
N LYS A 167 -19.41 -9.55 6.30
CA LYS A 167 -19.66 -9.81 7.74
C LYS A 167 -20.49 -8.70 8.40
N LEU A 168 -20.23 -7.46 8.03
CA LEU A 168 -20.98 -6.31 8.56
C LEU A 168 -22.42 -6.24 8.04
N SER A 169 -22.63 -6.54 6.75
CA SER A 169 -23.92 -6.27 6.08
C SER A 169 -24.73 -7.52 5.72
N GLY A 170 -24.06 -8.63 5.42
CA GLY A 170 -24.67 -9.78 4.73
C GLY A 170 -24.67 -9.63 3.21
N ASP A 171 -24.36 -8.45 2.67
CA ASP A 171 -24.29 -8.18 1.23
C ASP A 171 -22.93 -8.53 0.67
N ILE A 172 -22.90 -9.10 -0.55
CA ILE A 172 -21.68 -9.46 -1.25
C ILE A 172 -21.49 -8.55 -2.45
N CYS A 173 -20.52 -7.65 -2.37
CA CYS A 173 -20.15 -6.78 -3.48
C CYS A 173 -18.63 -6.51 -3.46
N THR A 174 -18.13 -6.02 -4.59
CA THR A 174 -16.74 -5.59 -4.78
C THR A 174 -16.69 -4.24 -5.48
N THR A 175 -15.48 -3.73 -5.75
CA THR A 175 -15.27 -2.45 -6.45
C THR A 175 -14.35 -2.63 -7.64
N VAL A 176 -14.34 -1.67 -8.59
CA VAL A 176 -13.35 -1.65 -9.68
C VAL A 176 -11.93 -1.58 -9.12
N SER A 177 -11.71 -0.82 -8.04
CA SER A 177 -10.41 -0.76 -7.37
C SER A 177 -9.98 -2.17 -6.89
N GLY A 178 -10.88 -2.90 -6.24
CA GLY A 178 -10.63 -4.27 -5.79
C GLY A 178 -10.42 -5.26 -6.94
N LEU A 179 -11.24 -5.21 -7.99
CA LEU A 179 -11.07 -6.06 -9.16
C LEU A 179 -9.73 -5.79 -9.88
N SER A 180 -9.29 -4.53 -9.95
CA SER A 180 -8.04 -4.16 -10.59
C SER A 180 -6.82 -4.74 -9.86
N GLU A 181 -6.80 -4.67 -8.54
CA GLU A 181 -5.72 -5.25 -7.73
C GLU A 181 -5.74 -6.78 -7.72
N GLY A 182 -6.92 -7.39 -7.96
CA GLY A 182 -7.09 -8.82 -8.12
C GLY A 182 -6.74 -9.36 -9.51
N MET A 183 -6.44 -8.52 -10.48
CA MET A 183 -6.25 -8.81 -11.92
C MET A 183 -7.52 -9.24 -12.64
N PHE A 184 -8.69 -8.86 -12.17
CA PHE A 184 -9.99 -9.17 -12.78
C PHE A 184 -10.57 -8.01 -13.60
N TRP A 185 -9.87 -6.86 -13.72
CA TRP A 185 -10.36 -5.69 -14.45
C TRP A 185 -9.56 -5.42 -15.72
N ASP A 186 -10.26 -5.28 -16.84
CA ASP A 186 -9.73 -4.88 -18.15
C ASP A 186 -9.89 -3.38 -18.33
N PHE A 187 -8.82 -2.61 -18.12
CA PHE A 187 -8.83 -1.15 -18.23
C PHE A 187 -9.07 -0.65 -19.64
N LYS A 188 -8.65 -1.40 -20.65
CA LYS A 188 -8.83 -1.01 -22.06
C LYS A 188 -10.28 -1.05 -22.49
N ASN A 189 -11.03 -2.04 -21.98
CA ASN A 189 -12.42 -2.27 -22.32
C ASN A 189 -13.39 -1.84 -21.20
N ASN A 190 -12.88 -1.41 -20.05
CA ASN A 190 -13.62 -0.97 -18.87
C ASN A 190 -14.66 -2.01 -18.41
N ARG A 191 -14.22 -3.26 -18.25
CA ARG A 191 -15.05 -4.40 -17.84
C ARG A 191 -14.22 -5.49 -17.15
N ILE A 192 -14.87 -6.56 -16.71
CA ILE A 192 -14.18 -7.76 -16.22
C ILE A 192 -13.23 -8.27 -17.31
N ALA A 193 -12.05 -8.75 -16.89
CA ALA A 193 -11.01 -9.27 -17.77
C ALA A 193 -11.37 -10.71 -18.24
N ASP A 194 -12.37 -10.82 -19.12
CA ASP A 194 -12.88 -12.10 -19.60
C ASP A 194 -11.76 -12.99 -20.16
N PHE A 195 -10.79 -12.40 -20.85
CA PHE A 195 -9.68 -13.17 -21.43
C PHE A 195 -8.81 -13.88 -20.38
N LEU A 196 -8.66 -13.30 -19.18
CA LEU A 196 -7.94 -13.94 -18.07
C LEU A 196 -8.83 -14.96 -17.37
N MET A 197 -10.13 -14.64 -17.21
CA MET A 197 -11.13 -15.58 -16.70
C MET A 197 -11.19 -16.84 -17.58
N ASP A 198 -11.28 -16.67 -18.90
CA ASP A 198 -11.31 -17.76 -19.89
C ASP A 198 -10.02 -18.59 -19.85
N TYR A 199 -8.85 -17.92 -19.76
CA TYR A 199 -7.56 -18.60 -19.69
C TYR A 199 -7.47 -19.55 -18.49
N TYR A 200 -7.90 -19.09 -17.30
CA TYR A 200 -7.94 -19.94 -16.11
C TYR A 200 -9.17 -20.83 -16.04
N GLY A 201 -10.15 -20.64 -16.94
CA GLY A 201 -11.43 -21.36 -16.95
C GLY A 201 -12.26 -21.05 -15.70
N PHE A 202 -12.31 -19.79 -15.30
CA PHE A 202 -13.15 -19.33 -14.20
C PHE A 202 -14.55 -18.98 -14.68
N ASP A 203 -15.57 -19.32 -13.88
CA ASP A 203 -16.94 -18.88 -14.12
C ASP A 203 -17.09 -17.42 -13.65
N SER A 204 -17.71 -16.59 -14.48
CA SER A 204 -17.94 -15.15 -14.14
C SER A 204 -18.83 -14.97 -12.91
N SER A 205 -19.65 -15.97 -12.56
CA SER A 205 -20.48 -15.97 -11.36
C SER A 205 -19.68 -15.94 -10.05
N LEU A 206 -18.37 -16.26 -10.10
CA LEU A 206 -17.48 -16.14 -8.93
C LEU A 206 -17.23 -14.70 -8.52
N ILE A 207 -17.37 -13.75 -9.45
CA ILE A 207 -17.19 -12.31 -9.18
C ILE A 207 -18.45 -11.75 -8.52
N ALA A 208 -18.25 -10.95 -7.48
CA ALA A 208 -19.32 -10.24 -6.79
C ALA A 208 -19.85 -9.05 -7.59
N ASP A 209 -21.04 -8.53 -7.23
CA ASP A 209 -21.61 -7.34 -7.83
C ASP A 209 -20.72 -6.13 -7.63
N ILE A 210 -20.53 -5.33 -8.69
CA ILE A 210 -19.62 -4.18 -8.66
C ILE A 210 -20.35 -2.95 -8.15
N LYS A 211 -19.77 -2.30 -7.14
CA LYS A 211 -20.23 -1.01 -6.60
C LYS A 211 -19.14 0.05 -6.77
N PRO A 212 -19.50 1.34 -6.90
CA PRO A 212 -18.48 2.41 -6.85
C PRO A 212 -17.73 2.43 -5.52
N THR A 213 -16.48 2.85 -5.54
CA THR A 213 -15.64 2.94 -4.33
C THR A 213 -16.22 3.88 -3.29
N PHE A 214 -16.75 5.04 -3.72
CA PHE A 214 -17.46 6.00 -2.88
C PHE A 214 -18.97 5.92 -3.14
N ALA A 215 -19.63 4.93 -2.56
CA ALA A 215 -21.06 4.73 -2.65
C ALA A 215 -21.55 3.82 -1.53
N GLU A 216 -22.84 3.74 -1.35
CA GLU A 216 -23.47 2.77 -0.45
C GLU A 216 -23.22 1.34 -0.96
N GLN A 217 -22.55 0.54 -0.13
CA GLN A 217 -22.10 -0.83 -0.42
C GLN A 217 -22.75 -1.86 0.49
N GLY A 218 -23.66 -1.45 1.34
CA GLY A 218 -24.41 -2.26 2.29
C GLY A 218 -24.64 -1.51 3.61
N HIS A 219 -25.36 -2.14 4.52
CA HIS A 219 -25.69 -1.58 5.84
C HIS A 219 -25.37 -2.59 6.92
N VAL A 220 -24.96 -2.10 8.09
CA VAL A 220 -24.75 -2.95 9.26
C VAL A 220 -26.04 -3.72 9.57
N ASN A 221 -25.97 -5.05 9.55
CA ASN A 221 -27.09 -5.92 9.87
C ASN A 221 -27.29 -6.07 11.40
N ALA A 222 -28.42 -6.67 11.80
CA ALA A 222 -28.75 -6.83 13.21
C ALA A 222 -27.73 -7.64 14.01
N VAL A 223 -27.08 -8.65 13.39
CA VAL A 223 -26.08 -9.50 14.06
C VAL A 223 -24.81 -8.70 14.32
N ALA A 224 -24.26 -8.06 13.29
CA ALA A 224 -23.06 -7.23 13.41
C ALA A 224 -23.31 -6.04 14.35
N ALA A 225 -24.49 -5.41 14.28
CA ALA A 225 -24.87 -4.32 15.18
C ALA A 225 -24.77 -4.74 16.65
N LYS A 226 -25.29 -5.94 16.97
CA LYS A 226 -25.27 -6.50 18.34
C LYS A 226 -23.83 -6.85 18.78
N GLU A 227 -23.03 -7.47 17.89
CA GLU A 227 -21.66 -7.91 18.22
C GLU A 227 -20.72 -6.72 18.43
N LEU A 228 -20.89 -5.65 17.65
CA LEU A 228 -20.00 -4.50 17.62
C LEU A 228 -20.48 -3.33 18.52
N GLY A 229 -21.71 -3.39 19.03
CA GLY A 229 -22.33 -2.25 19.72
C GLY A 229 -22.60 -1.07 18.80
N LEU A 230 -22.84 -1.32 17.51
CA LEU A 230 -23.16 -0.32 16.50
C LEU A 230 -24.69 -0.23 16.27
N LYS A 231 -25.14 0.80 15.56
CA LYS A 231 -26.53 0.92 15.15
C LYS A 231 -26.76 0.08 13.89
N GLU A 232 -27.79 -0.77 13.92
CA GLU A 232 -28.32 -1.43 12.72
C GLU A 232 -28.71 -0.39 11.67
N GLY A 233 -28.41 -0.67 10.40
CA GLY A 233 -28.66 0.24 9.29
C GLY A 233 -27.60 1.32 9.10
N THR A 234 -26.49 1.34 9.86
CA THR A 234 -25.35 2.25 9.58
C THR A 234 -24.74 1.88 8.22
N PRO A 235 -24.65 2.82 7.25
CA PRO A 235 -24.18 2.51 5.91
C PRO A 235 -22.65 2.27 5.85
N ILE A 236 -22.24 1.34 5.00
CA ILE A 236 -20.86 1.11 4.59
C ILE A 236 -20.69 1.81 3.23
N THR A 237 -19.85 2.83 3.15
CA THR A 237 -19.84 3.74 2.00
C THR A 237 -18.48 3.93 1.36
N TYR A 238 -17.46 3.20 1.83
CA TYR A 238 -16.12 3.25 1.27
C TYR A 238 -15.38 1.94 1.53
N ARG A 239 -14.65 1.47 0.51
CA ARG A 239 -13.74 0.34 0.62
C ARG A 239 -12.63 0.42 -0.42
N ALA A 240 -11.36 0.25 0.02
CA ALA A 240 -10.20 0.19 -0.85
C ALA A 240 -9.04 -0.57 -0.20
N GLY A 241 -8.12 -1.08 -1.02
CA GLY A 241 -6.85 -1.61 -0.57
C GLY A 241 -6.03 -0.59 0.22
N ASP A 242 -5.12 -1.06 1.07
CA ASP A 242 -4.34 -0.23 1.99
C ASP A 242 -3.48 0.84 1.28
N GLN A 243 -2.89 0.54 0.12
CA GLN A 243 -2.04 1.49 -0.59
C GLN A 243 -2.83 2.64 -1.23
N PRO A 244 -3.90 2.41 -2.02
CA PRO A 244 -4.74 3.50 -2.49
C PRO A 244 -5.45 4.25 -1.36
N ASN A 245 -5.81 3.57 -0.26
CA ASN A 245 -6.35 4.21 0.94
C ASN A 245 -5.31 5.06 1.68
N ASN A 246 -4.04 4.62 1.76
CA ASN A 246 -2.96 5.44 2.32
C ASN A 246 -2.75 6.72 1.51
N ALA A 247 -2.80 6.62 0.18
CA ALA A 247 -2.75 7.80 -0.68
C ALA A 247 -3.95 8.74 -0.41
N LEU A 248 -5.17 8.20 -0.29
CA LEU A 248 -6.34 8.97 0.13
C LEU A 248 -6.09 9.64 1.50
N SER A 249 -5.60 8.92 2.50
CA SER A 249 -5.38 9.45 3.84
C SER A 249 -4.42 10.64 3.87
N LEU A 250 -3.50 10.69 2.91
CA LEU A 250 -2.54 11.77 2.68
C LEU A 250 -3.05 12.85 1.70
N ASN A 251 -4.35 12.83 1.37
CA ASN A 251 -4.97 13.75 0.42
C ASN A 251 -4.30 13.74 -0.97
N VAL A 252 -4.00 12.54 -1.48
CA VAL A 252 -3.42 12.30 -2.80
C VAL A 252 -4.50 11.75 -3.73
N PHE A 253 -4.98 12.57 -4.67
CA PHE A 253 -6.11 12.26 -5.56
C PHE A 253 -5.85 12.62 -7.03
N ASN A 254 -4.92 13.53 -7.28
CA ASN A 254 -4.73 14.14 -8.59
C ASN A 254 -3.47 13.62 -9.27
N PRO A 255 -3.46 13.58 -10.63
CA PRO A 255 -2.27 13.21 -11.37
C PRO A 255 -1.05 14.07 -11.01
N GLY A 256 0.08 13.41 -10.77
CA GLY A 256 1.33 14.05 -10.37
C GLY A 256 1.52 14.23 -8.86
N GLU A 257 0.51 13.89 -8.05
CA GLU A 257 0.67 13.78 -6.60
C GLU A 257 1.20 12.39 -6.23
N ILE A 258 2.08 12.35 -5.25
CA ILE A 258 2.73 11.12 -4.75
C ILE A 258 2.42 10.97 -3.26
N ALA A 259 1.97 9.79 -2.85
CA ALA A 259 2.00 9.35 -1.47
C ALA A 259 3.24 8.49 -1.23
N SER A 260 3.92 8.68 -0.11
CA SER A 260 5.11 7.91 0.21
C SER A 260 5.14 7.48 1.68
N THR A 261 5.61 6.26 1.90
CA THR A 261 5.94 5.75 3.23
C THR A 261 7.35 5.19 3.22
N ALA A 262 8.05 5.27 4.35
CA ALA A 262 9.42 4.81 4.49
C ALA A 262 9.62 4.14 5.86
N GLY A 263 8.88 3.05 6.08
CA GLY A 263 8.96 2.16 7.23
C GLY A 263 10.08 1.12 7.07
N THR A 264 9.88 -0.11 7.52
CA THR A 264 10.81 -1.24 7.30
C THR A 264 11.09 -1.42 5.82
N SER A 265 10.04 -1.45 4.99
CA SER A 265 10.08 -1.23 3.54
C SER A 265 9.56 0.15 3.19
N GLY A 266 9.81 0.60 1.96
CA GLY A 266 9.32 1.87 1.43
C GLY A 266 8.25 1.66 0.38
N VAL A 267 7.40 2.67 0.25
CA VAL A 267 6.39 2.72 -0.82
C VAL A 267 6.40 4.10 -1.45
N VAL A 268 6.34 4.10 -2.78
CA VAL A 268 6.01 5.28 -3.59
C VAL A 268 4.74 4.94 -4.36
N TYR A 269 3.73 5.77 -4.21
CA TYR A 269 2.43 5.61 -4.86
C TYR A 269 2.06 6.89 -5.59
N GLY A 270 2.12 6.88 -6.91
CA GLY A 270 1.83 8.04 -7.76
C GLY A 270 0.48 7.93 -8.45
N VAL A 271 -0.26 9.04 -8.53
CA VAL A 271 -1.52 9.09 -9.27
C VAL A 271 -1.26 9.47 -10.73
N ASN A 272 -1.79 8.65 -11.65
CA ASN A 272 -1.79 8.89 -13.09
C ASN A 272 -3.22 9.17 -13.59
N GLY A 273 -3.35 10.09 -14.55
CA GLY A 273 -4.61 10.46 -15.18
C GLY A 273 -4.90 9.73 -16.49
N GLU A 274 -3.99 8.88 -16.97
CA GLU A 274 -4.08 8.18 -18.23
C GLU A 274 -3.89 6.67 -18.04
N VAL A 275 -4.52 5.88 -18.91
CA VAL A 275 -4.31 4.41 -18.96
C VAL A 275 -2.92 4.18 -19.53
N ASN A 276 -1.98 3.86 -18.64
CA ASN A 276 -0.59 3.61 -18.97
C ASN A 276 0.02 2.53 -18.07
N TYR A 277 1.07 1.89 -18.51
CA TYR A 277 1.79 0.83 -17.81
C TYR A 277 3.29 0.91 -18.08
N ASP A 278 4.10 0.32 -17.19
CA ASP A 278 5.52 0.14 -17.45
C ASP A 278 5.75 -1.08 -18.35
N PRO A 279 6.34 -0.92 -19.54
CA PRO A 279 6.56 -2.05 -20.48
C PRO A 279 7.45 -3.16 -19.89
N GLN A 280 8.24 -2.86 -18.87
CA GLN A 280 9.09 -3.83 -18.17
C GLN A 280 8.43 -4.40 -16.91
N SER A 281 7.20 -3.99 -16.60
CA SER A 281 6.45 -4.44 -15.39
C SER A 281 7.21 -4.25 -14.07
N ARG A 282 8.00 -3.17 -13.97
CA ARG A 282 8.81 -2.83 -12.77
C ARG A 282 8.00 -2.16 -11.65
N VAL A 283 6.81 -1.68 -11.97
CA VAL A 283 5.84 -1.10 -11.03
C VAL A 283 4.48 -1.75 -11.23
N ASN A 284 3.58 -1.60 -10.26
CA ASN A 284 2.19 -2.05 -10.40
C ASN A 284 1.28 -0.86 -10.66
N THR A 285 0.25 -1.06 -11.48
CA THR A 285 -0.76 -0.03 -11.78
C THR A 285 -2.15 -0.57 -11.47
N PHE A 286 -2.91 0.13 -10.61
CA PHE A 286 -4.25 -0.26 -10.19
C PHE A 286 -5.21 0.92 -10.30
N ALA A 287 -6.53 0.66 -10.27
CA ALA A 287 -7.50 1.75 -10.13
C ALA A 287 -7.34 2.44 -8.78
N HIS A 288 -7.13 3.75 -8.80
CA HIS A 288 -7.12 4.56 -7.59
C HIS A 288 -8.53 4.72 -7.02
N VAL A 289 -8.65 5.15 -5.77
CA VAL A 289 -9.95 5.25 -5.05
C VAL A 289 -11.00 6.09 -5.77
N ASN A 290 -10.60 7.12 -6.50
CA ASN A 290 -11.48 8.02 -7.26
C ASN A 290 -11.48 7.74 -8.78
N HIS A 291 -11.08 6.53 -9.19
CA HIS A 291 -11.21 6.09 -10.57
C HIS A 291 -12.69 5.84 -10.91
N THR A 292 -13.13 6.37 -12.05
CA THR A 292 -14.45 6.10 -12.63
C THR A 292 -14.32 5.86 -14.13
N ALA A 293 -15.40 5.42 -14.77
CA ALA A 293 -15.43 5.25 -16.22
C ALA A 293 -15.20 6.57 -16.99
N GLU A 294 -15.66 7.69 -16.39
CA GLU A 294 -15.57 9.04 -16.98
C GLU A 294 -14.25 9.72 -16.64
N GLN A 295 -13.61 9.32 -15.54
CA GLN A 295 -12.40 9.96 -15.06
C GLN A 295 -11.35 8.93 -14.66
N THR A 296 -10.39 8.70 -15.54
CA THR A 296 -9.25 7.82 -15.26
C THR A 296 -8.41 8.37 -14.11
N ARG A 297 -8.25 7.55 -13.07
CA ARG A 297 -7.34 7.76 -11.95
C ARG A 297 -6.69 6.43 -11.61
N LEU A 298 -5.42 6.31 -11.88
CA LEU A 298 -4.65 5.09 -11.65
C LEU A 298 -3.60 5.35 -10.59
N GLY A 299 -3.43 4.41 -9.70
CA GLY A 299 -2.35 4.40 -8.73
C GLY A 299 -1.20 3.55 -9.23
N VAL A 300 -0.03 4.17 -9.42
CA VAL A 300 1.21 3.48 -9.78
C VAL A 300 2.00 3.23 -8.51
N LEU A 301 2.13 1.98 -8.15
CA LEU A 301 2.69 1.50 -6.89
C LEU A 301 4.07 0.91 -7.09
N LEU A 302 5.04 1.38 -6.32
CA LEU A 302 6.36 0.79 -6.15
C LEU A 302 6.62 0.48 -4.69
N CYS A 303 6.98 -0.78 -4.40
CA CYS A 303 7.52 -1.18 -3.10
C CYS A 303 9.05 -1.28 -3.19
N ILE A 304 9.74 -0.87 -2.11
CA ILE A 304 11.20 -0.88 -1.99
C ILE A 304 11.53 -1.61 -0.68
N ASN A 305 12.08 -2.82 -0.78
CA ASN A 305 12.34 -3.66 0.38
C ASN A 305 13.50 -3.14 1.23
N GLY A 306 14.51 -2.55 0.59
CA GLY A 306 15.71 -2.05 1.24
C GLY A 306 15.57 -0.61 1.79
N THR A 307 14.65 -0.36 2.72
CA THR A 307 14.41 1.00 3.26
C THR A 307 14.83 1.10 4.73
N GLY A 308 13.91 1.24 5.65
CA GLY A 308 14.21 1.41 7.07
C GLY A 308 14.91 0.21 7.70
N ILE A 309 14.80 -0.98 7.08
CA ILE A 309 15.57 -2.16 7.50
C ILE A 309 17.08 -1.92 7.39
N LEU A 310 17.55 -1.26 6.31
CA LEU A 310 18.94 -0.86 6.19
C LEU A 310 19.33 0.16 7.26
N ASN A 311 18.49 1.19 7.48
CA ASN A 311 18.76 2.20 8.51
C ASN A 311 18.83 1.58 9.92
N SER A 312 17.95 0.62 10.22
CA SER A 312 17.96 -0.16 11.46
C SER A 312 19.22 -1.06 11.57
N TRP A 313 19.63 -1.71 10.48
CA TRP A 313 20.85 -2.51 10.44
C TRP A 313 22.10 -1.65 10.71
N VAL A 314 22.19 -0.49 10.06
CA VAL A 314 23.30 0.47 10.28
C VAL A 314 23.33 0.95 11.72
N LYS A 315 22.15 1.24 12.31
CA LYS A 315 22.07 1.63 13.72
C LYS A 315 22.65 0.55 14.65
N ARG A 316 22.31 -0.72 14.42
CA ARG A 316 22.74 -1.84 15.29
C ARG A 316 24.19 -2.26 15.10
N ASN A 317 24.72 -2.12 13.88
CA ASN A 317 26.00 -2.74 13.52
C ASN A 317 27.15 -1.75 13.25
N ILE A 318 26.83 -0.50 12.90
CA ILE A 318 27.82 0.52 12.49
C ILE A 318 27.85 1.71 13.44
N ALA A 319 26.66 2.21 13.83
CA ALA A 319 26.58 3.37 14.72
C ALA A 319 27.10 3.06 16.14
N PRO A 320 27.44 4.08 16.95
CA PRO A 320 27.78 3.86 18.35
C PRO A 320 26.68 3.12 19.10
N GLU A 321 27.08 2.24 20.03
CA GLU A 321 26.13 1.49 20.86
C GLU A 321 25.23 2.43 21.69
N GLY A 322 23.94 2.10 21.79
CA GLY A 322 22.95 2.87 22.55
C GLY A 322 22.47 4.16 21.87
N ILE A 323 23.01 4.55 20.71
CA ILE A 323 22.61 5.78 20.01
C ILE A 323 21.14 5.77 19.63
N SER A 324 20.45 6.88 19.85
CA SER A 324 19.09 7.10 19.31
C SER A 324 19.13 7.41 17.81
N TYR A 325 17.99 7.28 17.12
CA TYR A 325 17.90 7.68 15.70
C TYR A 325 18.18 9.18 15.50
N ASN A 326 17.77 10.04 16.44
CA ASN A 326 18.03 11.48 16.36
C ASN A 326 19.53 11.78 16.46
N GLU A 327 20.24 11.16 17.40
CA GLU A 327 21.69 11.32 17.53
C GLU A 327 22.43 10.72 16.32
N MET A 328 21.93 9.61 15.76
CA MET A 328 22.45 9.02 14.54
C MET A 328 22.31 9.99 13.35
N ASN A 329 21.18 10.70 13.23
CA ASN A 329 20.97 11.72 12.21
C ASN A 329 21.92 12.92 12.40
N VAL A 330 22.14 13.36 13.65
CA VAL A 330 23.11 14.42 13.97
C VAL A 330 24.54 13.97 13.61
N LEU A 331 24.89 12.71 13.86
CA LEU A 331 26.19 12.16 13.46
C LEU A 331 26.34 12.16 11.94
N ALA A 332 25.35 11.68 11.20
CA ALA A 332 25.34 11.63 9.75
C ALA A 332 25.42 13.02 9.08
N SER A 333 24.86 14.06 9.71
CA SER A 333 24.90 15.44 9.18
C SER A 333 26.32 16.04 9.13
N LYS A 334 27.30 15.43 9.80
CA LYS A 334 28.72 15.83 9.74
C LYS A 334 29.37 15.45 8.41
N ALA A 335 28.82 14.50 7.66
CA ALA A 335 29.29 14.15 6.33
C ALA A 335 28.66 15.10 5.28
N PRO A 336 29.36 15.40 4.17
CA PRO A 336 28.78 16.20 3.08
C PRO A 336 27.75 15.42 2.29
N ILE A 337 26.97 16.11 1.44
CA ILE A 337 26.08 15.50 0.45
C ILE A 337 26.91 14.53 -0.42
N GLY A 338 26.35 13.35 -0.69
CA GLY A 338 27.04 12.28 -1.42
C GLY A 338 28.14 11.60 -0.63
N SER A 339 28.15 11.81 0.72
CA SER A 339 28.98 11.07 1.69
C SER A 339 30.46 10.97 1.30
N ALA A 340 31.04 12.06 0.74
CA ALA A 340 32.40 12.15 0.21
C ALA A 340 32.74 11.04 -0.83
N GLY A 341 31.76 10.55 -1.57
CA GLY A 341 31.93 9.54 -2.62
C GLY A 341 31.46 8.13 -2.25
N ILE A 342 31.10 7.85 -0.99
CA ILE A 342 30.52 6.55 -0.63
C ILE A 342 29.10 6.44 -1.21
N SER A 343 28.80 5.31 -1.83
CA SER A 343 27.45 4.91 -2.26
C SER A 343 27.06 3.61 -1.60
N ILE A 344 25.82 3.50 -1.10
CA ILE A 344 25.26 2.24 -0.59
C ILE A 344 24.03 1.88 -1.42
N LEU A 345 24.02 0.66 -1.98
CA LEU A 345 22.88 0.07 -2.63
C LEU A 345 22.07 -0.71 -1.58
N PRO A 346 20.78 -0.35 -1.30
CA PRO A 346 20.08 -0.81 -0.11
C PRO A 346 19.37 -2.16 -0.26
N PHE A 347 19.70 -2.97 -1.27
CA PHE A 347 18.89 -4.11 -1.73
C PHE A 347 19.17 -5.44 -1.01
N GLY A 348 19.56 -5.38 0.26
CA GLY A 348 19.87 -6.56 1.08
C GLY A 348 18.67 -7.26 1.72
N ASN A 349 17.45 -7.03 1.24
CA ASN A 349 16.22 -7.60 1.79
C ASN A 349 15.37 -8.33 0.73
N GLY A 350 16.02 -9.10 -0.14
CA GLY A 350 15.38 -9.89 -1.19
C GLY A 350 15.26 -9.16 -2.54
N ALA A 351 14.47 -9.75 -3.42
CA ALA A 351 14.27 -9.27 -4.78
C ALA A 351 13.55 -7.91 -4.83
N GLU A 352 13.97 -7.06 -5.76
CA GLU A 352 13.34 -5.76 -6.01
C GLU A 352 12.65 -5.75 -7.37
N ARG A 353 11.35 -5.45 -7.38
CA ARG A 353 10.57 -5.41 -8.62
C ARG A 353 11.10 -4.39 -9.62
N MET A 354 11.53 -3.22 -9.15
CA MET A 354 12.13 -2.19 -10.00
C MET A 354 13.45 -2.61 -10.66
N LEU A 355 14.05 -3.71 -10.20
CA LEU A 355 15.24 -4.35 -10.77
C LEU A 355 14.89 -5.66 -11.52
N ASN A 356 13.67 -5.77 -12.05
CA ASN A 356 13.16 -6.98 -12.72
C ASN A 356 13.22 -8.23 -11.82
N ASN A 357 12.88 -8.07 -10.54
CA ASN A 357 12.92 -9.12 -9.51
C ASN A 357 14.31 -9.74 -9.27
N LYS A 358 15.39 -9.03 -9.58
CA LYS A 358 16.75 -9.49 -9.26
C LYS A 358 17.05 -9.27 -7.78
N GLU A 359 17.79 -10.22 -7.19
CA GLU A 359 18.39 -10.14 -5.87
C GLU A 359 19.87 -9.76 -6.02
N ILE A 360 20.19 -8.47 -5.92
CA ILE A 360 21.57 -7.99 -6.05
C ILE A 360 22.28 -7.80 -4.71
N GLY A 361 21.54 -7.90 -3.60
CA GLY A 361 22.09 -7.70 -2.26
C GLY A 361 22.37 -6.23 -1.93
N CYS A 362 22.94 -6.01 -0.74
CA CYS A 362 23.44 -4.70 -0.32
C CYS A 362 24.92 -4.57 -0.62
N SER A 363 25.32 -3.51 -1.29
CA SER A 363 26.73 -3.23 -1.59
C SER A 363 27.14 -1.84 -1.13
N ILE A 364 28.44 -1.68 -0.80
CA ILE A 364 29.05 -0.42 -0.39
C ILE A 364 30.21 -0.13 -1.33
N TRP A 365 30.16 1.01 -1.99
CA TRP A 365 31.13 1.46 -2.97
C TRP A 365 31.89 2.70 -2.51
N GLY A 366 33.13 2.83 -2.91
CA GLY A 366 33.93 4.04 -2.76
C GLY A 366 34.46 4.32 -1.36
N ILE A 367 34.59 3.31 -0.48
CA ILE A 367 35.20 3.50 0.83
C ILE A 367 36.72 3.72 0.70
N ASP A 368 37.20 4.81 1.29
CA ASP A 368 38.61 5.10 1.55
C ASP A 368 38.89 5.00 3.06
N PHE A 369 39.74 4.07 3.49
CA PHE A 369 39.98 3.82 4.91
C PHE A 369 40.70 4.96 5.64
N ASN A 370 41.32 5.90 4.92
CA ASN A 370 42.00 7.06 5.49
C ASN A 370 41.07 8.28 5.63
N ALA A 371 40.02 8.35 4.81
CA ALA A 371 39.12 9.52 4.73
C ALA A 371 37.77 9.32 5.39
N HIS A 372 37.25 8.09 5.38
CA HIS A 372 35.87 7.83 5.74
C HIS A 372 35.69 7.25 7.15
N GLY A 373 34.74 7.80 7.90
CA GLY A 373 34.33 7.31 9.21
C GLY A 373 32.84 6.95 9.25
N LYS A 374 32.36 6.55 10.43
CA LYS A 374 30.97 6.09 10.66
C LYS A 374 29.91 7.08 10.16
N HIS A 375 30.14 8.38 10.32
CA HIS A 375 29.21 9.43 9.88
C HIS A 375 28.99 9.44 8.37
N HIS A 376 30.02 9.13 7.58
CA HIS A 376 29.91 8.98 6.15
C HIS A 376 29.07 7.74 5.78
N ILE A 377 29.30 6.60 6.43
CA ILE A 377 28.54 5.36 6.18
C ILE A 377 27.06 5.54 6.54
N ILE A 378 26.78 6.16 7.69
CA ILE A 378 25.40 6.41 8.13
C ILE A 378 24.68 7.32 7.14
N ARG A 379 25.31 8.40 6.68
CA ARG A 379 24.75 9.29 5.68
C ARG A 379 24.56 8.56 4.34
N ALA A 380 25.55 7.84 3.85
CA ALA A 380 25.47 7.08 2.60
C ALA A 380 24.33 6.05 2.60
N ALA A 381 24.03 5.44 3.76
CA ALA A 381 22.89 4.52 3.88
C ALA A 381 21.57 5.24 3.72
N GLN A 382 21.37 6.40 4.36
CA GLN A 382 20.14 7.19 4.20
C GLN A 382 20.00 7.77 2.79
N GLU A 383 21.06 8.27 2.19
CA GLU A 383 21.09 8.73 0.81
C GLU A 383 20.82 7.57 -0.17
N GLY A 384 21.40 6.39 0.05
CA GLY A 384 21.17 5.19 -0.76
C GLY A 384 19.69 4.75 -0.76
N ILE A 385 19.04 4.81 0.41
CA ILE A 385 17.60 4.57 0.53
C ILE A 385 16.83 5.61 -0.31
N VAL A 386 17.14 6.90 -0.18
CA VAL A 386 16.48 7.96 -0.98
C VAL A 386 16.71 7.76 -2.48
N PHE A 387 17.91 7.38 -2.88
CA PHE A 387 18.22 7.15 -4.30
C PHE A 387 17.47 5.96 -4.88
N SER A 388 17.13 4.95 -4.07
CA SER A 388 16.23 3.88 -4.50
C SER A 388 14.81 4.38 -4.73
N PHE A 389 14.30 5.31 -3.90
CA PHE A 389 13.03 6.00 -4.14
C PHE A 389 13.08 6.82 -5.44
N LYS A 390 14.16 7.60 -5.65
CA LYS A 390 14.32 8.39 -6.88
C LYS A 390 14.41 7.50 -8.12
N TYR A 391 15.04 6.33 -8.03
CA TYR A 391 15.10 5.37 -9.14
C TYR A 391 13.70 4.87 -9.51
N GLY A 392 12.86 4.57 -8.53
CA GLY A 392 11.46 4.23 -8.76
C GLY A 392 10.63 5.41 -9.30
N ILE A 393 10.88 6.62 -8.80
CA ILE A 393 10.27 7.84 -9.30
C ILE A 393 10.66 8.09 -10.77
N ASP A 394 11.92 7.84 -11.16
CA ASP A 394 12.35 7.93 -12.56
C ASP A 394 11.52 7.02 -13.49
N ILE A 395 11.13 5.83 -13.02
CA ILE A 395 10.26 4.93 -13.77
C ILE A 395 8.86 5.55 -13.93
N MET A 396 8.31 6.14 -12.86
CA MET A 396 7.01 6.82 -12.90
C MET A 396 7.03 8.05 -13.82
N GLU A 397 8.12 8.83 -13.81
CA GLU A 397 8.33 9.95 -14.72
C GLU A 397 8.38 9.51 -16.20
N GLN A 398 9.01 8.34 -16.49
CA GLN A 398 8.99 7.72 -17.82
C GLN A 398 7.58 7.29 -18.26
N MET A 399 6.70 6.97 -17.30
CA MET A 399 5.29 6.70 -17.55
C MET A 399 4.43 7.96 -17.68
N GLY A 400 5.03 9.16 -17.66
CA GLY A 400 4.33 10.43 -17.80
C GLY A 400 3.73 10.99 -16.52
N ILE A 401 4.18 10.54 -15.34
CA ILE A 401 3.73 11.08 -14.05
C ILE A 401 4.73 12.17 -13.60
N PRO A 402 4.40 13.46 -13.75
CA PRO A 402 5.30 14.52 -13.32
C PRO A 402 5.25 14.64 -11.78
N VAL A 403 6.36 14.31 -11.11
CA VAL A 403 6.44 14.40 -9.66
C VAL A 403 6.68 15.82 -9.21
N LYS A 404 5.65 16.47 -8.67
CA LYS A 404 5.71 17.85 -8.17
C LYS A 404 5.64 17.93 -6.65
N LYS A 405 4.92 17.00 -6.04
CA LYS A 405 4.64 17.02 -4.62
C LYS A 405 4.61 15.60 -4.07
N ILE A 406 5.25 15.41 -2.92
CA ILE A 406 5.29 14.15 -2.19
C ILE A 406 4.62 14.37 -0.84
N HIS A 407 3.56 13.63 -0.57
CA HIS A 407 2.85 13.61 0.70
C HIS A 407 3.28 12.39 1.51
N ALA A 408 3.56 12.56 2.78
CA ALA A 408 3.97 11.47 3.66
C ALA A 408 3.48 11.66 5.09
N GLY A 409 3.40 10.57 5.84
CA GLY A 409 3.20 10.63 7.28
C GLY A 409 4.47 11.13 8.00
N HIS A 410 4.30 11.93 9.06
CA HIS A 410 5.41 12.36 9.92
C HIS A 410 5.89 11.21 10.81
N ALA A 411 6.50 10.20 10.20
CA ALA A 411 6.91 8.96 10.85
C ALA A 411 8.14 8.32 10.17
N ASN A 412 8.79 7.37 10.85
CA ASN A 412 9.86 6.54 10.31
C ASN A 412 11.01 7.35 9.70
N MET A 413 11.45 7.03 8.47
CA MET A 413 12.55 7.72 7.80
C MET A 413 12.24 9.21 7.52
N PHE A 414 10.97 9.59 7.39
CA PHE A 414 10.57 10.99 7.24
C PHE A 414 10.82 11.84 8.49
N LEU A 415 11.21 11.24 9.63
CA LEU A 415 11.72 11.97 10.79
C LEU A 415 13.17 12.44 10.61
N SER A 416 13.93 11.86 9.67
CA SER A 416 15.30 12.30 9.36
C SER A 416 15.30 13.48 8.40
N SER A 417 15.94 14.60 8.80
CA SER A 417 16.14 15.75 7.91
C SER A 417 17.02 15.37 6.70
N ILE A 418 18.03 14.52 6.88
CA ILE A 418 18.87 14.04 5.77
C ILE A 418 18.01 13.32 4.72
N PHE A 419 17.13 12.43 5.15
CA PHE A 419 16.22 11.72 4.24
C PHE A 419 15.32 12.69 3.48
N ARG A 420 14.65 13.61 4.19
CA ARG A 420 13.72 14.58 3.59
C ARG A 420 14.43 15.54 2.63
N ASP A 421 15.56 16.13 3.07
CA ASP A 421 16.31 17.10 2.28
C ASP A 421 16.91 16.47 1.03
N THR A 422 17.42 15.23 1.15
CA THR A 422 17.94 14.47 0.00
C THR A 422 16.81 14.14 -0.99
N LEU A 423 15.65 13.68 -0.50
CA LEU A 423 14.52 13.33 -1.36
C LEU A 423 13.98 14.57 -2.10
N ALA A 424 13.76 15.68 -1.38
CA ALA A 424 13.36 16.93 -2.00
C ALA A 424 14.43 17.43 -3.00
N GLY A 425 15.72 17.38 -2.61
CA GLY A 425 16.83 17.84 -3.45
C GLY A 425 17.00 17.05 -4.75
N VAL A 426 16.88 15.72 -4.70
CA VAL A 426 17.10 14.86 -5.88
C VAL A 426 15.88 14.77 -6.78
N THR A 427 14.66 14.90 -6.23
CA THR A 427 13.41 14.90 -7.02
C THR A 427 13.02 16.27 -7.52
N GLY A 428 13.40 17.33 -6.81
CA GLY A 428 12.91 18.68 -7.04
C GLY A 428 11.47 18.88 -6.58
N ALA A 429 10.88 17.92 -5.86
CA ALA A 429 9.52 17.96 -5.35
C ALA A 429 9.46 18.55 -3.94
N THR A 430 8.40 19.32 -3.65
CA THR A 430 8.06 19.71 -2.27
C THR A 430 7.55 18.51 -1.51
N ILE A 431 8.01 18.28 -0.27
CA ILE A 431 7.51 17.22 0.62
C ILE A 431 6.60 17.84 1.67
N GLU A 432 5.40 17.32 1.81
CA GLU A 432 4.43 17.73 2.83
C GLU A 432 4.20 16.57 3.80
N LEU A 433 4.33 16.83 5.11
CA LEU A 433 4.18 15.84 6.17
C LEU A 433 2.87 16.03 6.93
N TYR A 434 2.17 14.94 7.18
CA TYR A 434 0.85 14.91 7.79
C TYR A 434 0.77 13.95 8.97
N ASP A 435 -0.20 14.21 9.89
CA ASP A 435 -0.58 13.30 10.97
C ASP A 435 -1.87 12.58 10.59
N THR A 436 -1.73 11.41 10.00
CA THR A 436 -2.86 10.58 9.58
C THR A 436 -2.44 9.11 9.47
N ASP A 437 -3.42 8.23 9.36
CA ASP A 437 -3.24 6.80 9.14
C ASP A 437 -4.35 6.17 8.30
N GLY A 438 -4.21 4.87 7.98
CA GLY A 438 -5.13 4.16 7.09
C GLY A 438 -6.58 4.12 7.60
N SER A 439 -6.80 3.93 8.91
CA SER A 439 -8.16 3.87 9.47
C SER A 439 -8.83 5.24 9.52
N VAL A 440 -8.08 6.33 9.77
CA VAL A 440 -8.58 7.71 9.66
C VAL A 440 -8.93 8.03 8.22
N GLY A 441 -8.07 7.62 7.27
CA GLY A 441 -8.34 7.74 5.83
C GLY A 441 -9.63 7.03 5.41
N ALA A 442 -9.81 5.78 5.85
CA ALA A 442 -11.02 5.01 5.58
C ALA A 442 -12.28 5.68 6.13
N ALA A 443 -12.24 6.25 7.35
CA ALA A 443 -13.34 7.01 7.92
C ALA A 443 -13.70 8.25 7.07
N LYS A 444 -12.69 9.01 6.64
CA LYS A 444 -12.90 10.18 5.75
C LYS A 444 -13.46 9.75 4.39
N GLY A 445 -12.94 8.64 3.83
CA GLY A 445 -13.49 8.02 2.61
C GLY A 445 -14.96 7.66 2.75
N ALA A 446 -15.36 7.12 3.92
CA ALA A 446 -16.76 6.86 4.21
C ALA A 446 -17.61 8.13 4.23
N GLY A 447 -17.07 9.22 4.78
CA GLY A 447 -17.75 10.53 4.77
C GLY A 447 -18.00 11.06 3.36
N ILE A 448 -17.06 10.84 2.42
CA ILE A 448 -17.23 11.18 1.01
C ILE A 448 -18.33 10.29 0.39
N GLY A 449 -18.23 8.97 0.56
CA GLY A 449 -19.18 8.01 -0.01
C GLY A 449 -20.59 8.15 0.53
N ALA A 450 -20.77 8.65 1.75
CA ALA A 450 -22.07 8.95 2.36
C ALA A 450 -22.61 10.35 2.02
N GLY A 451 -21.86 11.16 1.25
CA GLY A 451 -22.25 12.55 0.93
C GLY A 451 -22.25 13.50 2.14
N ILE A 452 -21.56 13.13 3.23
CA ILE A 452 -21.34 14.01 4.39
C ILE A 452 -20.31 15.08 4.02
N TYR A 453 -19.30 14.71 3.25
CA TYR A 453 -18.41 15.63 2.56
C TYR A 453 -18.77 15.68 1.09
N LYS A 454 -18.81 16.88 0.54
CA LYS A 454 -19.12 17.12 -0.88
C LYS A 454 -18.08 16.47 -1.79
N ASP A 455 -16.80 16.56 -1.41
CA ASP A 455 -15.67 16.05 -2.15
C ASP A 455 -14.45 15.82 -1.23
N HIS A 456 -13.34 15.37 -1.79
CA HIS A 456 -12.11 15.16 -1.04
C HIS A 456 -11.52 16.46 -0.48
N ASN A 457 -11.71 17.61 -1.13
CA ASN A 457 -11.18 18.88 -0.61
C ASN A 457 -11.83 19.21 0.74
N GLU A 458 -13.14 19.02 0.85
CA GLU A 458 -13.87 19.22 2.12
C GLU A 458 -13.46 18.19 3.17
N ALA A 459 -13.36 16.90 2.80
CA ALA A 459 -12.98 15.82 3.71
C ALA A 459 -11.56 16.03 4.33
N PHE A 460 -10.65 16.63 3.57
CA PHE A 460 -9.27 16.86 3.98
C PHE A 460 -8.93 18.32 4.29
N ALA A 461 -9.91 19.22 4.29
CA ALA A 461 -9.70 20.64 4.64
C ALA A 461 -9.12 20.84 6.05
N THR A 462 -9.38 19.89 6.96
CA THR A 462 -8.89 19.89 8.35
C THR A 462 -7.66 19.01 8.57
N LEU A 463 -7.05 18.51 7.50
CA LEU A 463 -5.82 17.71 7.61
C LEU A 463 -4.64 18.61 7.93
N ASP A 464 -4.13 18.51 9.15
CA ASP A 464 -3.03 19.35 9.63
C ASP A 464 -1.72 18.99 8.91
N LYS A 465 -1.15 19.96 8.21
CA LYS A 465 0.18 19.87 7.63
C LYS A 465 1.21 20.19 8.72
N LEU A 466 1.99 19.20 9.11
CA LEU A 466 2.96 19.31 10.20
C LEU A 466 4.27 19.96 9.79
N ASP A 467 4.73 19.70 8.55
CA ASP A 467 5.98 20.25 8.03
C ASP A 467 5.94 20.31 6.50
N VAL A 468 6.71 21.24 5.93
CA VAL A 468 6.88 21.42 4.47
C VAL A 468 8.36 21.57 4.17
N ILE A 469 8.88 20.69 3.34
CA ILE A 469 10.28 20.68 2.95
C ILE A 469 10.38 21.06 1.47
N GLU A 470 10.90 22.24 1.21
CA GLU A 470 11.16 22.72 -0.15
C GLU A 470 12.54 22.25 -0.66
N PRO A 471 12.66 21.93 -1.95
CA PRO A 471 13.95 21.55 -2.53
C PRO A 471 14.95 22.72 -2.45
N ASN A 472 16.14 22.45 -1.91
CA ASN A 472 17.21 23.44 -1.86
C ASN A 472 17.88 23.58 -3.23
N ILE A 473 17.50 24.61 -3.98
CA ILE A 473 17.98 24.85 -5.36
C ILE A 473 19.52 25.00 -5.40
N ALA A 474 20.14 25.62 -4.39
CA ALA A 474 21.59 25.82 -4.35
C ALA A 474 22.38 24.50 -4.22
N LYS A 475 21.77 23.47 -3.66
CA LYS A 475 22.37 22.12 -3.47
C LYS A 475 21.95 21.11 -4.53
N ARG A 476 21.11 21.49 -5.47
CA ARG A 476 20.54 20.59 -6.49
C ARG A 476 21.60 19.80 -7.24
N GLN A 477 22.69 20.46 -7.64
CA GLN A 477 23.76 19.80 -8.40
C GLN A 477 24.49 18.76 -7.55
N GLU A 478 24.75 19.05 -6.27
CA GLU A 478 25.41 18.11 -5.37
C GLU A 478 24.59 16.81 -5.21
N TYR A 479 23.25 16.93 -5.05
CA TYR A 479 22.33 15.78 -5.00
C TYR A 479 22.28 15.02 -6.32
N ALA A 480 22.23 15.73 -7.45
CA ALA A 480 22.22 15.12 -8.78
C ALA A 480 23.51 14.32 -9.05
N ASP A 481 24.67 14.86 -8.69
CA ASP A 481 25.96 14.19 -8.85
C ASP A 481 26.06 12.94 -7.95
N ALA A 482 25.55 13.03 -6.72
CA ALA A 482 25.50 11.89 -5.79
C ALA A 482 24.59 10.78 -6.32
N TYR A 483 23.41 11.13 -6.84
CA TYR A 483 22.49 10.18 -7.46
C TYR A 483 23.07 9.55 -8.73
N ALA A 484 23.74 10.34 -9.57
CA ALA A 484 24.36 9.82 -10.78
C ALA A 484 25.45 8.77 -10.47
N ARG A 485 26.27 8.99 -9.43
CA ARG A 485 27.27 7.99 -8.96
C ARG A 485 26.56 6.73 -8.45
N TRP A 486 25.51 6.88 -7.64
CA TRP A 486 24.75 5.75 -7.13
C TRP A 486 24.12 4.93 -8.28
N LYS A 487 23.55 5.63 -9.29
CA LYS A 487 22.95 4.99 -10.48
C LYS A 487 24.01 4.28 -11.35
N TYR A 488 25.22 4.81 -11.43
CA TYR A 488 26.32 4.12 -12.10
C TYR A 488 26.67 2.81 -11.40
N ASN A 489 26.72 2.80 -10.06
CA ASN A 489 27.04 1.60 -9.29
C ASN A 489 25.93 0.52 -9.41
N ILE A 490 24.66 0.89 -9.38
CA ILE A 490 23.56 -0.07 -9.55
C ILE A 490 23.59 -0.74 -10.93
N ASN A 491 23.91 0.01 -11.98
CA ASN A 491 24.02 -0.55 -13.32
C ASN A 491 25.17 -1.57 -13.42
N ASN A 492 26.29 -1.35 -12.74
CA ASN A 492 27.40 -2.28 -12.69
C ASN A 492 27.05 -3.55 -11.90
N ASP A 493 26.36 -3.43 -10.75
CA ASP A 493 25.91 -4.58 -9.97
C ASP A 493 24.88 -5.43 -10.74
N ILE A 494 23.94 -4.80 -11.46
CA ILE A 494 22.94 -5.53 -12.26
C ILE A 494 23.59 -6.34 -13.40
N ILE A 495 24.71 -5.87 -13.95
CA ILE A 495 25.44 -6.58 -15.02
C ILE A 495 26.26 -7.75 -14.45
N THR A 496 26.69 -7.65 -13.19
CA THR A 496 27.59 -8.62 -12.56
C THR A 496 26.83 -9.82 -11.96
N PHE A 497 25.56 -9.67 -11.66
CA PHE A 497 24.65 -10.70 -11.12
C PHE A 497 23.48 -10.98 -12.11
#